data_bed85ce758df5258f0812e484c457e67
#
_entry.id   bed85ce758df5258f0812e484c457e67
#
_cell.length_a   1.000
_cell.length_b   1.000
_cell.length_c   1.000
_cell.angle_alpha   90.00
_cell.angle_beta   90.00
_cell.angle_gamma   90.00
#
_symmetry.space_group_name_H-M   'P 1'
#
loop_
_entity.id
_entity.type
_entity.pdbx_description
1 polymer ?
#
loop_
_entity_poly.entity_id
_entity_poly.type
_entity_poly.pdbx_seq_one_letter_code
_entity_poly.pdbx_strand_id
1 'polypeptide(L)'
;MRFLTFLLLAALPFGVAAQKKSDPVWPSFNIDSKTELISYNEVPEVSGATASELYDRTMKWGSDYYKNFGEKVRKQDKEAGEIEIFARFPIYAYDKKGVKTASQQGLIQYTLTILFKDGRYKLEITKLNHKEVSYQPLELWLDKADPDAVNHAFYLTDIDAEMKTVISSLKAALADSGDAGGDDW
;
A
#
# COMPACT_ATOMS: atom_id res chain seq x y z
N MET A 1 -57.91 38.18 35.62
CA MET A 1 -57.81 37.48 34.35
C MET A 1 -56.37 37.00 34.22
N ARG A 2 -56.15 35.66 34.39
CA ARG A 2 -54.81 35.04 34.31
C ARG A 2 -54.70 34.38 32.94
N PHE A 3 -53.82 34.86 32.07
CA PHE A 3 -53.53 34.24 30.76
C PHE A 3 -52.51 33.12 31.00
N LEU A 4 -52.90 31.89 30.75
CA LEU A 4 -52.06 30.68 30.78
C LEU A 4 -51.49 30.51 29.37
N THR A 5 -50.19 30.77 29.20
CA THR A 5 -49.48 30.61 27.93
C THR A 5 -49.02 29.15 27.85
N PHE A 6 -49.64 28.33 26.96
CA PHE A 6 -49.20 26.97 26.63
C PHE A 6 -47.98 27.02 25.72
N LEU A 7 -46.84 26.60 26.22
CA LEU A 7 -45.61 26.40 25.42
C LEU A 7 -45.67 25.05 24.74
N LEU A 8 -45.91 25.02 23.43
CA LEU A 8 -45.95 23.82 22.62
C LEU A 8 -44.51 23.41 22.31
N LEU A 9 -43.96 22.37 22.97
CA LEU A 9 -42.64 21.81 22.74
C LEU A 9 -42.71 20.90 21.51
N ALA A 10 -42.25 21.40 20.34
CA ALA A 10 -42.15 20.59 19.12
C ALA A 10 -40.96 19.61 19.23
N ALA A 11 -41.25 18.34 19.47
CA ALA A 11 -40.26 17.26 19.39
C ALA A 11 -39.92 16.97 17.94
N LEU A 12 -38.74 17.43 17.49
CA LEU A 12 -38.17 17.03 16.19
C LEU A 12 -37.70 15.56 16.26
N PRO A 13 -38.14 14.68 15.36
CA PRO A 13 -37.59 13.34 15.30
C PRO A 13 -36.16 13.42 14.76
N PHE A 14 -35.18 13.14 15.59
CA PHE A 14 -33.82 12.85 15.12
C PHE A 14 -33.88 11.55 14.32
N GLY A 15 -33.96 11.67 13.00
CA GLY A 15 -33.78 10.53 12.11
C GLY A 15 -32.36 10.00 12.27
N VAL A 16 -32.22 8.89 12.98
CA VAL A 16 -30.98 8.11 12.96
C VAL A 16 -30.84 7.54 11.55
N ALA A 17 -30.04 8.20 10.72
CA ALA A 17 -29.62 7.66 9.45
C ALA A 17 -28.86 6.36 9.74
N ALA A 18 -29.50 5.20 9.54
CA ALA A 18 -28.81 3.92 9.57
C ALA A 18 -27.69 3.97 8.54
N GLN A 19 -26.44 3.98 8.99
CA GLN A 19 -25.27 3.86 8.12
C GLN A 19 -25.42 2.54 7.35
N LYS A 20 -25.64 2.69 6.04
CA LYS A 20 -25.73 1.55 5.12
C LYS A 20 -24.39 0.83 5.15
N LYS A 21 -24.39 -0.48 5.43
CA LYS A 21 -23.22 -1.34 5.36
C LYS A 21 -22.64 -1.16 3.95
N SER A 22 -21.42 -0.67 3.85
CA SER A 22 -20.73 -0.61 2.55
C SER A 22 -20.26 -2.01 2.21
N ASP A 23 -20.74 -2.56 1.12
CA ASP A 23 -20.18 -3.79 0.58
C ASP A 23 -18.72 -3.54 0.19
N PRO A 24 -17.80 -4.48 0.49
CA PRO A 24 -16.41 -4.31 0.15
C PRO A 24 -16.23 -4.28 -1.37
N VAL A 25 -15.39 -3.37 -1.83
CA VAL A 25 -14.99 -3.31 -3.24
C VAL A 25 -13.80 -4.25 -3.43
N TRP A 26 -13.92 -5.19 -4.37
CA TRP A 26 -12.80 -6.06 -4.72
C TRP A 26 -11.82 -5.30 -5.61
N PRO A 27 -10.55 -5.13 -5.21
CA PRO A 27 -9.56 -4.55 -6.11
C PRO A 27 -9.27 -5.51 -7.28
N SER A 28 -8.88 -4.93 -8.40
CA SER A 28 -8.42 -5.71 -9.55
C SER A 28 -6.90 -5.78 -9.51
N PHE A 29 -6.37 -7.00 -9.37
CA PHE A 29 -4.93 -7.25 -9.38
C PHE A 29 -4.47 -7.71 -10.77
N ASN A 30 -3.25 -7.34 -11.12
CA ASN A 30 -2.53 -7.99 -12.19
C ASN A 30 -1.94 -9.31 -11.68
N ILE A 31 -2.28 -10.40 -12.33
CA ILE A 31 -1.71 -11.74 -12.05
C ILE A 31 -0.68 -12.03 -13.14
N ASP A 32 0.56 -12.24 -12.73
CA ASP A 32 1.62 -12.63 -13.65
C ASP A 32 1.33 -14.02 -14.22
N SER A 33 1.28 -14.14 -15.55
CA SER A 33 0.84 -15.36 -16.23
C SER A 33 1.84 -16.53 -16.12
N LYS A 34 3.06 -16.29 -15.67
CA LYS A 34 4.09 -17.33 -15.53
C LYS A 34 4.19 -17.84 -14.10
N THR A 35 4.03 -16.93 -13.13
CA THR A 35 4.17 -17.24 -11.71
C THR A 35 2.85 -17.44 -11.01
N GLU A 36 1.74 -17.01 -11.63
CA GLU A 36 0.38 -16.98 -11.06
C GLU A 36 0.27 -16.12 -9.79
N LEU A 37 1.24 -15.24 -9.56
CA LEU A 37 1.27 -14.36 -8.40
C LEU A 37 0.68 -12.99 -8.71
N ILE A 38 0.09 -12.38 -7.68
CA ILE A 38 -0.25 -10.95 -7.70
C ILE A 38 1.04 -10.17 -7.93
N SER A 39 1.03 -9.27 -8.92
CA SER A 39 2.18 -8.45 -9.24
C SER A 39 1.81 -7.02 -9.56
N TYR A 40 2.67 -6.09 -9.12
CA TYR A 40 2.66 -4.70 -9.54
C TYR A 40 3.94 -4.46 -10.33
N ASN A 41 3.80 -4.16 -11.60
CA ASN A 41 4.92 -3.97 -12.52
C ASN A 41 4.80 -2.63 -13.22
N GLU A 42 5.82 -1.79 -13.14
CA GLU A 42 5.92 -0.54 -13.88
C GLU A 42 7.34 -0.32 -14.41
N VAL A 43 7.46 0.45 -15.49
CA VAL A 43 8.75 0.88 -16.04
C VAL A 43 8.70 2.40 -16.25
N PRO A 44 8.82 3.19 -15.16
CA PRO A 44 8.83 4.64 -15.27
C PRO A 44 10.09 5.16 -15.95
N GLU A 45 9.92 6.22 -16.75
CA GLU A 45 11.03 6.97 -17.34
C GLU A 45 11.41 8.15 -16.45
N VAL A 46 12.72 8.41 -16.34
CA VAL A 46 13.32 9.55 -15.63
C VAL A 46 14.42 10.12 -16.52
N SER A 47 14.01 10.94 -17.47
CA SER A 47 14.92 11.52 -18.48
C SER A 47 16.10 12.24 -17.84
N GLY A 48 17.30 11.98 -18.35
CA GLY A 48 18.55 12.61 -17.90
C GLY A 48 19.19 11.99 -16.66
N ALA A 49 18.49 11.07 -15.95
CA ALA A 49 19.10 10.40 -14.81
C ALA A 49 19.89 9.16 -15.25
N THR A 50 21.06 8.95 -14.68
CA THR A 50 21.83 7.72 -14.85
C THR A 50 21.31 6.59 -13.96
N ALA A 51 21.62 5.34 -14.29
CA ALA A 51 21.30 4.19 -13.46
C ALA A 51 21.87 4.32 -12.03
N SER A 52 23.10 4.87 -11.93
CA SER A 52 23.77 5.12 -10.64
C SER A 52 23.01 6.14 -9.78
N GLU A 53 22.55 7.24 -10.36
CA GLU A 53 21.77 8.26 -9.66
C GLU A 53 20.42 7.71 -9.19
N LEU A 54 19.73 6.95 -10.05
CA LEU A 54 18.45 6.30 -9.69
C LEU A 54 18.65 5.29 -8.54
N TYR A 55 19.75 4.55 -8.55
CA TYR A 55 20.13 3.66 -7.47
C TYR A 55 20.32 4.44 -6.15
N ASP A 56 21.10 5.51 -6.15
CA ASP A 56 21.40 6.31 -4.96
C ASP A 56 20.12 7.00 -4.41
N ARG A 57 19.27 7.55 -5.29
CA ARG A 57 17.95 8.08 -4.91
C ARG A 57 17.07 7.01 -4.26
N THR A 58 17.09 5.78 -4.78
CA THR A 58 16.33 4.65 -4.20
C THR A 58 16.85 4.28 -2.82
N MET A 59 18.17 4.25 -2.62
CA MET A 59 18.76 3.96 -1.31
C MET A 59 18.39 5.04 -0.29
N LYS A 60 18.43 6.32 -0.70
CA LYS A 60 17.98 7.43 0.13
C LYS A 60 16.49 7.31 0.47
N TRP A 61 15.63 7.13 -0.55
CA TRP A 61 14.21 6.94 -0.35
C TRP A 61 13.91 5.78 0.61
N GLY A 62 14.57 4.64 0.45
CA GLY A 62 14.39 3.49 1.31
C GLY A 62 14.74 3.80 2.77
N SER A 63 15.79 4.56 3.01
CA SER A 63 16.20 5.00 4.35
C SER A 63 15.20 5.97 4.99
N ASP A 64 14.57 6.82 4.18
CA ASP A 64 13.57 7.79 4.64
C ASP A 64 12.19 7.13 4.84
N TYR A 65 11.82 6.20 3.96
CA TYR A 65 10.51 5.55 3.94
C TYR A 65 10.39 4.40 4.95
N TYR A 66 11.41 3.56 5.06
CA TYR A 66 11.36 2.36 5.90
C TYR A 66 12.12 2.54 7.21
N LYS A 67 11.47 2.24 8.32
CA LYS A 67 12.20 2.06 9.58
C LYS A 67 13.15 0.87 9.48
N ASN A 68 14.41 1.04 9.91
CA ASN A 68 15.46 0.01 9.86
C ASN A 68 15.67 -0.54 8.44
N PHE A 69 15.85 0.34 7.47
CA PHE A 69 15.95 -0.01 6.06
C PHE A 69 17.00 -1.09 5.77
N GLY A 70 18.18 -1.01 6.37
CA GLY A 70 19.24 -1.99 6.15
C GLY A 70 18.83 -3.45 6.44
N GLU A 71 17.92 -3.68 7.38
CA GLU A 71 17.39 -5.01 7.69
C GLU A 71 16.41 -5.53 6.62
N LYS A 72 15.91 -4.65 5.78
CA LYS A 72 14.92 -4.96 4.73
C LYS A 72 15.58 -5.23 3.38
N VAL A 73 16.78 -4.71 3.15
CA VAL A 73 17.52 -4.93 1.91
C VAL A 73 18.01 -6.37 1.86
N ARG A 74 17.62 -7.11 0.82
CA ARG A 74 18.02 -8.50 0.55
C ARG A 74 19.10 -8.58 -0.50
N LYS A 75 19.08 -7.66 -1.44
CA LYS A 75 20.08 -7.51 -2.48
C LYS A 75 20.33 -6.04 -2.72
N GLN A 76 21.58 -5.69 -2.86
CA GLN A 76 22.01 -4.37 -3.33
C GLN A 76 23.25 -4.59 -4.21
N ASP A 77 23.13 -4.26 -5.47
CA ASP A 77 24.17 -4.42 -6.46
C ASP A 77 24.15 -3.18 -7.38
N LYS A 78 25.03 -2.23 -7.10
CA LYS A 78 25.08 -0.97 -7.83
C LYS A 78 25.62 -1.15 -9.24
N GLU A 79 26.54 -2.12 -9.44
CA GLU A 79 27.13 -2.41 -10.74
C GLU A 79 26.11 -3.11 -11.66
N ALA A 80 25.36 -4.07 -11.12
CA ALA A 80 24.28 -4.71 -11.84
C ALA A 80 23.02 -3.83 -11.95
N GLY A 81 22.96 -2.71 -11.20
CA GLY A 81 21.81 -1.82 -11.15
C GLY A 81 20.57 -2.49 -10.55
N GLU A 82 20.71 -3.15 -9.39
CA GLU A 82 19.62 -3.91 -8.78
C GLU A 82 19.53 -3.70 -7.26
N ILE A 83 18.31 -3.52 -6.76
CA ILE A 83 17.96 -3.51 -5.34
C ILE A 83 16.78 -4.43 -5.13
N GLU A 84 16.84 -5.31 -4.11
CA GLU A 84 15.72 -6.10 -3.61
C GLU A 84 15.44 -5.75 -2.15
N ILE A 85 14.19 -5.38 -1.86
CA ILE A 85 13.71 -4.98 -0.54
C ILE A 85 12.62 -5.96 -0.11
N PHE A 86 12.74 -6.52 1.09
CA PHE A 86 11.73 -7.33 1.73
C PHE A 86 11.09 -6.55 2.88
N ALA A 87 9.84 -6.19 2.73
CA ALA A 87 9.15 -5.35 3.70
C ALA A 87 7.85 -5.98 4.22
N ARG A 88 7.33 -5.41 5.31
CA ARG A 88 6.12 -5.87 5.99
C ARG A 88 5.35 -4.69 6.54
N PHE A 89 4.01 -4.85 6.58
CA PHE A 89 3.12 -3.92 7.27
C PHE A 89 1.97 -4.68 7.92
N PRO A 90 1.37 -4.16 9.02
CA PRO A 90 0.26 -4.81 9.69
C PRO A 90 -1.06 -4.60 8.93
N ILE A 91 -1.93 -5.60 9.00
CA ILE A 91 -3.35 -5.46 8.65
C ILE A 91 -4.20 -5.54 9.91
N TYR A 92 -5.39 -4.94 9.84
CA TYR A 92 -6.29 -4.79 10.98
C TYR A 92 -7.69 -5.29 10.65
N ALA A 93 -8.36 -5.89 11.66
CA ALA A 93 -9.70 -6.42 11.52
C ALA A 93 -10.73 -5.36 11.16
N TYR A 94 -11.80 -5.81 10.53
CA TYR A 94 -13.00 -5.02 10.28
C TYR A 94 -14.14 -5.54 11.16
N ASP A 95 -14.95 -4.64 11.68
CA ASP A 95 -16.14 -4.99 12.43
C ASP A 95 -17.30 -5.43 11.49
N LYS A 96 -18.41 -5.87 12.07
CA LYS A 96 -19.60 -6.28 11.30
C LYS A 96 -20.22 -5.16 10.46
N LYS A 97 -19.83 -3.90 10.67
CA LYS A 97 -20.30 -2.74 9.91
C LYS A 97 -19.33 -2.37 8.78
N GLY A 98 -18.19 -3.05 8.66
CA GLY A 98 -17.13 -2.74 7.71
C GLY A 98 -16.25 -1.56 8.17
N VAL A 99 -16.14 -1.34 9.48
CA VAL A 99 -15.28 -0.31 10.05
C VAL A 99 -13.98 -0.96 10.53
N LYS A 100 -12.84 -0.41 10.09
CA LYS A 100 -11.51 -0.87 10.49
C LYS A 100 -11.30 -0.66 11.99
N THR A 101 -10.82 -1.68 12.67
CA THR A 101 -10.58 -1.69 14.13
C THR A 101 -9.09 -1.55 14.43
N ALA A 102 -8.73 -1.47 15.72
CA ALA A 102 -7.33 -1.49 16.16
C ALA A 102 -6.78 -2.93 16.36
N SER A 103 -7.59 -3.97 16.13
CA SER A 103 -7.16 -5.36 16.30
C SER A 103 -6.33 -5.82 15.12
N GLN A 104 -5.03 -6.05 15.33
CA GLN A 104 -4.13 -6.54 14.29
C GLN A 104 -4.46 -8.00 13.94
N GLN A 105 -4.49 -8.29 12.65
CA GLN A 105 -4.79 -9.61 12.06
C GLN A 105 -3.59 -10.24 11.35
N GLY A 106 -2.40 -9.85 11.74
CA GLY A 106 -1.18 -10.35 11.15
C GLY A 106 -0.40 -9.29 10.36
N LEU A 107 0.53 -9.76 9.56
CA LEU A 107 1.41 -8.92 8.73
C LEU A 107 1.29 -9.34 7.28
N ILE A 108 1.23 -8.36 6.40
CA ILE A 108 1.48 -8.58 4.98
C ILE A 108 2.95 -8.34 4.70
N GLN A 109 3.58 -9.28 4.02
CA GLN A 109 4.95 -9.15 3.53
C GLN A 109 4.97 -9.16 2.01
N TYR A 110 5.96 -8.49 1.44
CA TYR A 110 6.17 -8.39 0.00
C TYR A 110 7.64 -8.23 -0.34
N THR A 111 7.98 -8.54 -1.58
CA THR A 111 9.29 -8.26 -2.17
C THR A 111 9.13 -7.14 -3.20
N LEU A 112 9.90 -6.07 -3.04
CA LEU A 112 10.04 -5.00 -4.04
C LEU A 112 11.41 -5.15 -4.69
N THR A 113 11.43 -5.42 -5.99
CA THR A 113 12.64 -5.47 -6.82
C THR A 113 12.68 -4.25 -7.72
N ILE A 114 13.83 -3.59 -7.79
CA ILE A 114 14.04 -2.42 -8.64
C ILE A 114 15.28 -2.64 -9.48
N LEU A 115 15.14 -2.51 -10.80
CA LEU A 115 16.22 -2.63 -11.78
C LEU A 115 16.42 -1.30 -12.48
N PHE A 116 17.66 -0.81 -12.52
CA PHE A 116 17.99 0.52 -13.04
C PHE A 116 18.69 0.43 -14.39
N LYS A 117 18.34 1.38 -15.27
CA LYS A 117 19.04 1.70 -16.51
C LYS A 117 19.04 3.21 -16.66
N ASP A 118 19.95 3.73 -17.47
CA ASP A 118 19.96 5.17 -17.79
C ASP A 118 18.60 5.59 -18.34
N GLY A 119 18.05 6.65 -17.79
CA GLY A 119 16.78 7.23 -18.17
C GLY A 119 15.53 6.51 -17.71
N ARG A 120 15.61 5.37 -17.02
CA ARG A 120 14.42 4.60 -16.55
C ARG A 120 14.77 3.57 -15.50
N TYR A 121 13.73 3.07 -14.82
CA TYR A 121 13.85 1.91 -13.94
C TYR A 121 12.63 1.00 -14.09
N LYS A 122 12.80 -0.29 -13.79
CA LYS A 122 11.69 -1.22 -13.61
C LYS A 122 11.48 -1.43 -12.12
N LEU A 123 10.26 -1.28 -11.65
CA LEU A 123 9.85 -1.73 -10.32
C LEU A 123 8.93 -2.94 -10.44
N GLU A 124 9.04 -3.86 -9.48
CA GLU A 124 8.19 -5.03 -9.39
C GLU A 124 7.92 -5.36 -7.92
N ILE A 125 6.63 -5.40 -7.53
CA ILE A 125 6.22 -5.90 -6.21
C ILE A 125 5.54 -7.25 -6.42
N THR A 126 6.06 -8.28 -5.73
CA THR A 126 5.58 -9.65 -5.82
C THR A 126 5.67 -10.37 -4.48
N LYS A 127 5.29 -11.65 -4.46
CA LYS A 127 5.38 -12.53 -3.28
C LYS A 127 4.65 -11.95 -2.08
N LEU A 128 3.44 -11.40 -2.34
CA LEU A 128 2.60 -10.89 -1.27
C LEU A 128 2.06 -12.08 -0.47
N ASN A 129 2.35 -12.09 0.83
CA ASN A 129 1.93 -13.16 1.71
C ASN A 129 1.36 -12.58 3.01
N HIS A 130 0.29 -13.18 3.50
CA HIS A 130 -0.20 -12.98 4.85
C HIS A 130 0.58 -13.85 5.82
N LYS A 131 1.05 -13.27 6.90
CA LYS A 131 1.68 -13.98 8.02
C LYS A 131 0.93 -13.70 9.32
N GLU A 132 0.32 -14.74 9.85
CA GLU A 132 -0.18 -14.81 11.21
C GLU A 132 0.62 -15.90 11.97
N VAL A 133 0.17 -17.13 11.96
CA VAL A 133 0.92 -18.30 12.48
C VAL A 133 1.79 -18.91 11.39
N SER A 134 1.28 -19.02 10.17
CA SER A 134 1.98 -19.51 8.98
C SER A 134 1.97 -18.47 7.86
N TYR A 135 2.72 -18.74 6.79
CA TYR A 135 2.69 -17.91 5.59
C TYR A 135 1.62 -18.43 4.63
N GLN A 136 0.78 -17.54 4.14
CA GLN A 136 -0.28 -17.84 3.17
C GLN A 136 -0.17 -16.86 2.00
N PRO A 137 -0.07 -17.35 0.74
CA PRO A 137 -0.11 -16.50 -0.45
C PRO A 137 -1.43 -15.72 -0.52
N LEU A 138 -1.38 -14.44 -0.88
CA LEU A 138 -2.58 -13.61 -0.97
C LEU A 138 -3.52 -14.03 -2.11
N GLU A 139 -3.01 -14.75 -3.08
CA GLU A 139 -3.79 -15.31 -4.18
C GLU A 139 -4.95 -16.20 -3.68
N LEU A 140 -4.77 -16.86 -2.53
CA LEU A 140 -5.83 -17.63 -1.89
C LEU A 140 -7.03 -16.76 -1.46
N TRP A 141 -6.81 -15.48 -1.19
CA TRP A 141 -7.87 -14.55 -0.78
C TRP A 141 -8.70 -14.03 -1.96
N LEU A 142 -8.32 -14.35 -3.19
CA LEU A 142 -9.08 -13.97 -4.39
C LEU A 142 -10.31 -14.86 -4.62
N ASP A 143 -10.42 -15.98 -3.89
CA ASP A 143 -11.59 -16.85 -3.96
C ASP A 143 -12.81 -16.18 -3.30
N LYS A 144 -13.76 -15.77 -4.12
CA LYS A 144 -15.02 -15.14 -3.67
C LYS A 144 -16.01 -16.14 -3.05
N ALA A 145 -15.74 -17.44 -3.17
CA ALA A 145 -16.54 -18.49 -2.56
C ALA A 145 -16.07 -18.82 -1.12
N ASP A 146 -14.92 -18.30 -0.70
CA ASP A 146 -14.40 -18.47 0.64
C ASP A 146 -15.38 -17.91 1.69
N PRO A 147 -15.65 -18.61 2.81
CA PRO A 147 -16.50 -18.11 3.89
C PRO A 147 -16.09 -16.74 4.43
N ASP A 148 -14.77 -16.42 4.40
CA ASP A 148 -14.22 -15.15 4.86
C ASP A 148 -14.00 -14.12 3.73
N ALA A 149 -14.53 -14.38 2.53
CA ALA A 149 -14.35 -13.54 1.34
C ALA A 149 -14.63 -12.04 1.57
N VAL A 150 -15.63 -11.72 2.43
CA VAL A 150 -15.95 -10.32 2.78
C VAL A 150 -14.80 -9.64 3.51
N ASN A 151 -14.18 -10.33 4.47
CA ASN A 151 -13.02 -9.82 5.20
C ASN A 151 -11.80 -9.73 4.27
N HIS A 152 -11.59 -10.76 3.44
CA HIS A 152 -10.53 -10.76 2.44
C HIS A 152 -10.64 -9.56 1.50
N ALA A 153 -11.83 -9.19 1.04
CA ALA A 153 -12.02 -8.03 0.17
C ALA A 153 -11.62 -6.71 0.85
N PHE A 154 -11.92 -6.53 2.14
CA PHE A 154 -11.45 -5.37 2.90
C PHE A 154 -9.93 -5.34 3.04
N TYR A 155 -9.32 -6.47 3.41
CA TYR A 155 -7.87 -6.58 3.54
C TYR A 155 -7.17 -6.36 2.21
N LEU A 156 -7.65 -6.95 1.13
CA LEU A 156 -7.11 -6.76 -0.23
C LEU A 156 -7.20 -5.30 -0.68
N THR A 157 -8.25 -4.58 -0.31
CA THR A 157 -8.39 -3.14 -0.58
C THR A 157 -7.31 -2.33 0.16
N ASP A 158 -7.08 -2.62 1.45
CA ASP A 158 -6.02 -1.97 2.22
C ASP A 158 -4.63 -2.26 1.65
N ILE A 159 -4.40 -3.52 1.26
CA ILE A 159 -3.13 -3.97 0.68
C ILE A 159 -2.87 -3.26 -0.65
N ASP A 160 -3.85 -3.20 -1.53
CA ASP A 160 -3.74 -2.49 -2.81
C ASP A 160 -3.42 -1.00 -2.61
N ALA A 161 -4.10 -0.36 -1.65
CA ALA A 161 -3.84 1.03 -1.30
C ALA A 161 -2.40 1.23 -0.77
N GLU A 162 -1.91 0.33 0.09
CA GLU A 162 -0.54 0.38 0.61
C GLU A 162 0.49 0.18 -0.51
N MET A 163 0.30 -0.80 -1.40
CA MET A 163 1.22 -1.03 -2.52
C MET A 163 1.27 0.18 -3.46
N LYS A 164 0.14 0.79 -3.76
CA LYS A 164 0.07 2.03 -4.55
C LYS A 164 0.77 3.20 -3.84
N THR A 165 0.70 3.26 -2.52
CA THR A 165 1.42 4.26 -1.71
C THR A 165 2.93 4.07 -1.80
N VAL A 166 3.42 2.84 -1.64
CA VAL A 166 4.84 2.50 -1.83
C VAL A 166 5.32 2.92 -3.22
N ILE A 167 4.58 2.53 -4.26
CA ILE A 167 4.93 2.82 -5.66
C ILE A 167 4.96 4.33 -5.91
N SER A 168 3.93 5.06 -5.49
CA SER A 168 3.84 6.51 -5.71
C SER A 168 4.93 7.27 -4.96
N SER A 169 5.25 6.86 -3.73
CA SER A 169 6.33 7.45 -2.94
C SER A 169 7.70 7.22 -3.59
N LEU A 170 7.98 5.99 -4.06
CA LEU A 170 9.20 5.70 -4.80
C LEU A 170 9.30 6.54 -6.09
N LYS A 171 8.22 6.57 -6.87
CA LYS A 171 8.18 7.36 -8.14
C LYS A 171 8.44 8.84 -7.89
N ALA A 172 7.86 9.40 -6.84
CA ALA A 172 8.09 10.81 -6.48
C ALA A 172 9.57 11.06 -6.13
N ALA A 173 10.17 10.19 -5.32
CA ALA A 173 11.57 10.33 -4.91
C ALA A 173 12.55 10.14 -6.07
N LEU A 174 12.25 9.30 -7.05
CA LEU A 174 13.12 9.08 -8.21
C LEU A 174 12.96 10.16 -9.29
N ALA A 175 11.77 10.75 -9.41
CA ALA A 175 11.50 11.86 -10.31
C ALA A 175 12.15 13.17 -9.84
N ASP A 176 12.31 13.33 -8.52
CA ASP A 176 12.97 14.50 -7.95
C ASP A 176 14.45 14.49 -8.34
N SER A 177 14.81 15.39 -9.26
CA SER A 177 16.21 15.56 -9.71
C SER A 177 17.11 16.04 -8.58
N GLY A 178 16.55 16.32 -7.38
CA GLY A 178 17.25 17.00 -6.29
C GLY A 178 18.10 18.10 -6.88
N ASP A 179 17.67 19.32 -6.81
CA ASP A 179 18.57 20.43 -7.13
C ASP A 179 19.87 20.12 -6.36
N ALA A 180 20.89 19.65 -7.08
CA ALA A 180 22.23 19.67 -6.57
C ALA A 180 22.46 21.15 -6.34
N GLY A 181 22.22 21.58 -5.10
CA GLY A 181 22.43 22.96 -4.71
C GLY A 181 23.79 23.35 -5.26
N GLY A 182 23.74 24.12 -6.33
CA GLY A 182 24.94 24.76 -6.81
C GLY A 182 25.44 25.56 -5.62
N ASP A 183 26.54 25.10 -5.05
CA ASP A 183 27.37 25.93 -4.21
C ASP A 183 27.83 27.09 -5.10
N ASP A 184 27.02 28.15 -5.15
CA ASP A 184 27.46 29.45 -5.58
C ASP A 184 28.43 29.96 -4.51
N TRP A 185 29.74 29.75 -4.78
CA TRP A 185 30.83 30.41 -4.08
C TRP A 185 31.13 31.74 -4.75
#